data_991a693886bdf7a8f999eab9d2419898
#
_entry.id   991a693886bdf7a8f999eab9d2419898
#
_cell.length_a   1.000
_cell.length_b   1.000
_cell.length_c   1.000
_cell.angle_alpha   90.00
_cell.angle_beta   90.00
_cell.angle_gamma   90.00
#
_symmetry.space_group_name_H-M   'P 1'
#
loop_
_entity.id
_entity.type
_entity.pdbx_description
1 polymer ?
#
loop_
_entity_poly.entity_id
_entity_poly.type
_entity_poly.pdbx_seq_one_letter_code
_entity_poly.pdbx_strand_id
1 'polypeptide(L)'
;MLGTMVNTAAIVLGCLIGLILKKGIPQRATDAVMKGIALCVIYIGISGMLKGSKTLAAIIAMAAGGAVGTLIDLNGKFEKLGQIIEKTLVKGSSGIADGFVTASLIFCVGAMSVVGSLQSGLSADHSTLFTKSLIDGISAIVLTASLGIGVGLSAVSVFVYQGVLTLLAGLLAPMLTESVIAEMTCVGSLLIFALGLNMIGITKLKIMDYVPVIFLVIPLCYIM
;
A
#
# COMPACT_ATOMS: atom_id res chain seq x y z
N MET A 1 11.35 -3.32 -15.95
CA MET A 1 11.14 -4.44 -14.98
C MET A 1 12.22 -4.53 -13.90
N LEU A 2 13.48 -4.15 -14.16
CA LEU A 2 14.56 -4.30 -13.16
C LEU A 2 14.25 -3.58 -11.84
N GLY A 3 13.78 -2.33 -11.88
CA GLY A 3 13.43 -1.57 -10.66
C GLY A 3 12.34 -2.26 -9.83
N THR A 4 11.31 -2.81 -10.47
CA THR A 4 10.25 -3.59 -9.80
C THR A 4 10.80 -4.83 -9.10
N MET A 5 11.69 -5.57 -9.77
CA MET A 5 12.33 -6.77 -9.19
C MET A 5 13.18 -6.42 -7.97
N VAL A 6 13.96 -5.33 -8.06
CA VAL A 6 14.79 -4.86 -6.95
C VAL A 6 13.92 -4.41 -5.77
N ASN A 7 12.82 -3.69 -6.03
CA ASN A 7 11.91 -3.28 -4.96
C ASN A 7 11.26 -4.48 -4.26
N THR A 8 10.76 -5.42 -5.05
CA THR A 8 10.17 -6.67 -4.52
C THR A 8 11.18 -7.43 -3.67
N ALA A 9 12.42 -7.59 -4.15
CA ALA A 9 13.50 -8.26 -3.41
C ALA A 9 13.85 -7.52 -2.11
N ALA A 10 13.89 -6.19 -2.14
CA ALA A 10 14.16 -5.37 -0.95
C ALA A 10 13.09 -5.56 0.14
N ILE A 11 11.81 -5.63 -0.25
CA ILE A 11 10.70 -5.90 0.68
C ILE A 11 10.83 -7.31 1.29
N VAL A 12 11.14 -8.32 0.48
CA VAL A 12 11.33 -9.70 0.96
C VAL A 12 12.51 -9.78 1.94
N LEU A 13 13.65 -9.19 1.58
CA LEU A 13 14.83 -9.14 2.47
C LEU A 13 14.53 -8.37 3.76
N GLY A 14 13.86 -7.23 3.65
CA GLY A 14 13.42 -6.46 4.81
C GLY A 14 12.48 -7.27 5.72
N CYS A 15 11.56 -8.04 5.13
CA CYS A 15 10.70 -8.94 5.88
C CYS A 15 11.50 -10.02 6.63
N LEU A 16 12.46 -10.68 5.99
CA LEU A 16 13.29 -11.69 6.62
C LEU A 16 14.07 -11.13 7.82
N ILE A 17 14.67 -9.96 7.65
CA ILE A 17 15.38 -9.25 8.74
C ILE A 17 14.39 -8.89 9.87
N GLY A 18 13.23 -8.35 9.52
CA GLY A 18 12.19 -7.98 10.50
C GLY A 18 11.67 -9.16 11.32
N LEU A 19 11.54 -10.35 10.71
CA LEU A 19 11.14 -11.59 11.40
C LEU A 19 12.21 -12.04 12.42
N ILE A 20 13.49 -11.87 12.09
CA ILE A 20 14.58 -12.18 13.01
C ILE A 20 14.55 -11.24 14.22
N LEU A 21 14.37 -9.94 13.97
CA LEU A 21 14.30 -8.92 15.02
C LEU A 21 13.09 -9.11 15.94
N LYS A 22 11.96 -9.55 15.42
CA LYS A 22 10.72 -9.77 16.19
C LYS A 22 10.91 -10.73 17.37
N LYS A 23 11.77 -11.75 17.24
CA LYS A 23 11.93 -12.81 18.25
C LYS A 23 12.53 -12.33 19.60
N GLY A 24 13.13 -11.15 19.65
CA GLY A 24 13.80 -10.62 20.84
C GLY A 24 13.08 -9.46 21.53
N ILE A 25 11.92 -9.02 21.03
CA ILE A 25 11.26 -7.80 21.51
C ILE A 25 10.19 -8.14 22.56
N PRO A 26 10.25 -7.58 23.78
CA PRO A 26 9.20 -7.74 24.79
C PRO A 26 7.86 -7.18 24.30
N GLN A 27 6.73 -7.78 24.73
CA GLN A 27 5.38 -7.36 24.30
C GLN A 27 5.12 -5.85 24.51
N ARG A 28 5.54 -5.30 25.65
CA ARG A 28 5.40 -3.86 25.92
C ARG A 28 6.12 -2.98 24.90
N ALA A 29 7.30 -3.39 24.45
CA ALA A 29 8.03 -2.67 23.42
C ALA A 29 7.37 -2.82 22.06
N THR A 30 6.84 -4.00 21.72
CA THR A 30 6.06 -4.24 20.49
C THR A 30 4.82 -3.33 20.45
N ASP A 31 4.07 -3.22 21.55
CA ASP A 31 2.89 -2.36 21.63
C ASP A 31 3.25 -0.87 21.45
N ALA A 32 4.36 -0.43 22.04
CA ALA A 32 4.84 0.94 21.87
C ALA A 32 5.28 1.22 20.44
N VAL A 33 6.00 0.29 19.82
CA VAL A 33 6.43 0.36 18.41
C VAL A 33 5.21 0.40 17.49
N MET A 34 4.19 -0.45 17.73
CA MET A 34 2.95 -0.46 16.94
C MET A 34 2.22 0.89 16.98
N LYS A 35 2.12 1.51 18.15
CA LYS A 35 1.53 2.86 18.27
C LYS A 35 2.37 3.91 17.54
N GLY A 36 3.70 3.83 17.63
CA GLY A 36 4.61 4.71 16.89
C GLY A 36 4.44 4.55 15.37
N ILE A 37 4.37 3.31 14.87
CA ILE A 37 4.10 3.04 13.45
C ILE A 37 2.74 3.61 13.04
N ALA A 38 1.70 3.43 13.84
CA ALA A 38 0.39 3.97 13.54
C ALA A 38 0.40 5.49 13.38
N LEU A 39 1.14 6.21 14.24
CA LEU A 39 1.34 7.66 14.10
C LEU A 39 2.11 8.01 12.81
N CYS A 40 3.13 7.25 12.44
CA CYS A 40 3.84 7.44 11.18
C CYS A 40 2.91 7.20 9.97
N VAL A 41 2.06 6.17 10.03
CA VAL A 41 1.06 5.86 9.00
C VAL A 41 0.05 7.01 8.87
N ILE A 42 -0.43 7.57 9.98
CA ILE A 42 -1.28 8.76 9.99
C ILE A 42 -0.57 9.94 9.32
N TYR A 43 0.69 10.20 9.67
CA TYR A 43 1.49 11.27 9.07
C TYR A 43 1.66 11.09 7.55
N ILE A 44 1.98 9.89 7.09
CA ILE A 44 2.08 9.55 5.65
C ILE A 44 0.74 9.81 4.97
N GLY A 45 -0.37 9.38 5.57
CA GLY A 45 -1.72 9.62 5.07
C GLY A 45 -2.01 11.12 4.93
N ILE A 46 -1.77 11.93 5.97
CA ILE A 46 -1.97 13.38 5.93
C ILE A 46 -1.09 14.02 4.85
N SER A 47 0.18 13.70 4.80
CA SER A 47 1.12 14.27 3.83
C SER A 47 0.75 13.97 2.39
N GLY A 48 0.19 12.79 2.13
CA GLY A 48 -0.21 12.39 0.79
C GLY A 48 -1.57 12.97 0.37
N MET A 49 -2.56 13.08 1.29
CA MET A 49 -3.86 13.64 0.95
C MET A 49 -3.80 15.14 0.61
N LEU A 50 -2.81 15.87 1.12
CA LEU A 50 -2.60 17.29 0.80
C LEU A 50 -2.06 17.53 -0.62
N LYS A 51 -1.72 16.48 -1.38
CA LYS A 51 -1.26 16.60 -2.77
C LYS A 51 -2.39 16.73 -3.77
N GLY A 52 -3.62 16.35 -3.40
CA GLY A 52 -4.79 16.50 -4.24
C GLY A 52 -5.28 17.94 -4.32
N SER A 53 -5.83 18.30 -5.45
CA SER A 53 -6.40 19.63 -5.74
C SER A 53 -7.88 19.56 -6.12
N LYS A 54 -8.36 18.38 -6.55
CA LYS A 54 -9.73 18.14 -7.03
C LYS A 54 -10.60 17.47 -5.95
N THR A 55 -10.86 18.20 -4.87
CA THR A 55 -11.58 17.68 -3.69
C THR A 55 -12.93 17.04 -4.05
N LEU A 56 -13.66 17.60 -5.02
CA LEU A 56 -14.96 17.05 -5.42
C LEU A 56 -14.81 15.69 -6.11
N ALA A 57 -13.80 15.52 -6.96
CA ALA A 57 -13.49 14.23 -7.57
C ALA A 57 -13.12 13.17 -6.51
N ALA A 58 -12.34 13.56 -5.50
CA ALA A 58 -11.99 12.69 -4.38
C ALA A 58 -13.23 12.26 -3.58
N ILE A 59 -14.15 13.19 -3.26
CA ILE A 59 -15.40 12.89 -2.53
C ILE A 59 -16.27 11.89 -3.32
N ILE A 60 -16.48 12.15 -4.61
CA ILE A 60 -17.29 11.26 -5.47
C ILE A 60 -16.61 9.89 -5.60
N ALA A 61 -15.29 9.85 -5.80
CA ALA A 61 -14.55 8.61 -5.88
C ALA A 61 -14.66 7.80 -4.58
N MET A 62 -14.52 8.45 -3.41
CA MET A 62 -14.65 7.81 -2.11
C MET A 62 -16.05 7.22 -1.90
N ALA A 63 -17.10 7.97 -2.22
CA ALA A 63 -18.47 7.51 -2.09
C ALA A 63 -18.77 6.34 -3.04
N ALA A 64 -18.49 6.50 -4.32
CA ALA A 64 -18.76 5.48 -5.34
C ALA A 64 -17.87 4.24 -5.17
N GLY A 65 -16.56 4.44 -4.93
CA GLY A 65 -15.61 3.35 -4.76
C GLY A 65 -15.86 2.52 -3.51
N GLY A 66 -16.19 3.19 -2.39
CA GLY A 66 -16.59 2.51 -1.17
C GLY A 66 -17.88 1.70 -1.34
N ALA A 67 -18.88 2.26 -2.04
CA ALA A 67 -20.11 1.54 -2.37
C ALA A 67 -19.84 0.30 -3.25
N VAL A 68 -19.06 0.45 -4.31
CA VAL A 68 -18.70 -0.66 -5.21
C VAL A 68 -17.92 -1.74 -4.46
N GLY A 69 -16.90 -1.36 -3.69
CA GLY A 69 -16.07 -2.32 -2.96
C GLY A 69 -16.85 -3.09 -1.89
N THR A 70 -17.78 -2.41 -1.19
CA THR A 70 -18.67 -3.04 -0.20
C THR A 70 -19.65 -4.00 -0.89
N LEU A 71 -20.24 -3.63 -2.03
CA LEU A 71 -21.14 -4.50 -2.79
C LEU A 71 -20.44 -5.77 -3.28
N ILE A 72 -19.16 -5.68 -3.63
CA ILE A 72 -18.35 -6.84 -4.08
C ILE A 72 -17.80 -7.63 -2.89
N ASP A 73 -17.92 -7.11 -1.66
CA ASP A 73 -17.33 -7.67 -0.42
C ASP A 73 -15.82 -7.90 -0.56
N LEU A 74 -15.10 -6.87 -1.00
CA LEU A 74 -13.66 -6.96 -1.18
C LEU A 74 -12.95 -7.28 0.13
N ASN A 75 -13.33 -6.64 1.23
CA ASN A 75 -12.72 -6.88 2.53
C ASN A 75 -12.89 -8.35 2.97
N GLY A 76 -14.08 -8.92 2.85
CA GLY A 76 -14.32 -10.32 3.19
C GLY A 76 -13.55 -11.30 2.30
N LYS A 77 -13.35 -10.98 1.02
CA LYS A 77 -12.51 -11.80 0.11
C LYS A 77 -11.04 -11.77 0.53
N PHE A 78 -10.51 -10.60 0.91
CA PHE A 78 -9.13 -10.46 1.38
C PHE A 78 -8.92 -11.12 2.75
N GLU A 79 -9.88 -11.02 3.67
CA GLU A 79 -9.84 -11.75 4.94
C GLU A 79 -9.81 -13.27 4.73
N LYS A 80 -10.64 -13.79 3.84
CA LYS A 80 -10.63 -15.22 3.48
C LYS A 80 -9.29 -15.64 2.88
N LEU A 81 -8.72 -14.82 1.99
CA LEU A 81 -7.39 -15.07 1.43
C LEU A 81 -6.33 -15.11 2.52
N GLY A 82 -6.34 -14.16 3.44
CA GLY A 82 -5.45 -14.13 4.61
C GLY A 82 -5.59 -15.39 5.47
N GLN A 83 -6.82 -15.83 5.75
CA GLN A 83 -7.09 -17.05 6.52
C GLN A 83 -6.61 -18.33 5.81
N ILE A 84 -6.73 -18.39 4.48
CA ILE A 84 -6.21 -19.53 3.69
C ILE A 84 -4.69 -19.58 3.80
N ILE A 85 -4.02 -18.45 3.64
CA ILE A 85 -2.56 -18.33 3.77
C ILE A 85 -2.11 -18.72 5.18
N GLU A 86 -2.80 -18.24 6.21
CA GLU A 86 -2.54 -18.55 7.61
C GLU A 86 -2.62 -20.05 7.88
N LYS A 87 -3.66 -20.71 7.39
CA LYS A 87 -3.83 -22.16 7.55
C LYS A 87 -2.79 -22.99 6.79
N THR A 88 -2.35 -22.48 5.62
CA THR A 88 -1.50 -23.27 4.70
C THR A 88 -0.01 -23.05 4.98
N LEU A 89 0.42 -21.83 5.27
CA LEU A 89 1.84 -21.47 5.33
C LEU A 89 2.37 -21.23 6.75
N VAL A 90 1.52 -20.78 7.68
CA VAL A 90 2.01 -20.32 9.00
C VAL A 90 1.01 -20.71 10.09
N LYS A 91 1.06 -21.97 10.55
CA LYS A 91 0.25 -22.43 11.69
C LYS A 91 0.54 -21.55 12.93
N GLY A 92 -0.43 -20.74 13.33
CA GLY A 92 -0.41 -20.02 14.63
C GLY A 92 -0.04 -18.56 14.61
N SER A 93 0.02 -17.86 13.47
CA SER A 93 0.19 -16.39 13.44
C SER A 93 -1.11 -15.71 13.05
N SER A 94 -1.74 -15.03 14.01
CA SER A 94 -2.86 -14.12 13.77
C SER A 94 -2.36 -12.79 13.16
N GLY A 95 -3.20 -12.15 12.31
CA GLY A 95 -2.90 -10.81 11.78
C GLY A 95 -2.14 -10.77 10.45
N ILE A 96 -2.04 -11.88 9.73
CA ILE A 96 -1.39 -11.90 8.40
C ILE A 96 -2.10 -10.96 7.43
N ALA A 97 -3.44 -10.92 7.44
CA ALA A 97 -4.22 -10.03 6.59
C ALA A 97 -3.94 -8.55 6.88
N ASP A 98 -3.87 -8.16 8.15
CA ASP A 98 -3.58 -6.77 8.54
C ASP A 98 -2.19 -6.33 8.10
N GLY A 99 -1.17 -7.17 8.30
CA GLY A 99 0.19 -6.90 7.85
C GLY A 99 0.27 -6.79 6.31
N PHE A 100 -0.41 -7.67 5.60
CA PHE A 100 -0.48 -7.64 4.14
C PHE A 100 -1.16 -6.39 3.60
N VAL A 101 -2.35 -6.04 4.13
CA VAL A 101 -3.11 -4.85 3.69
C VAL A 101 -2.34 -3.57 4.00
N THR A 102 -1.85 -3.44 5.24
CA THR A 102 -1.06 -2.28 5.67
C THR A 102 0.14 -2.05 4.76
N ALA A 103 0.97 -3.06 4.58
CA ALA A 103 2.18 -2.95 3.78
C ALA A 103 1.86 -2.73 2.29
N SER A 104 0.86 -3.43 1.73
CA SER A 104 0.45 -3.26 0.34
C SER A 104 -0.01 -1.83 0.05
N LEU A 105 -0.81 -1.24 0.92
CA LEU A 105 -1.24 0.16 0.76
C LEU A 105 -0.05 1.13 0.86
N ILE A 106 0.80 1.00 1.88
CA ILE A 106 1.95 1.87 2.08
C ILE A 106 2.92 1.79 0.89
N PHE A 107 3.18 0.59 0.37
CA PHE A 107 4.16 0.38 -0.69
C PHE A 107 3.60 0.67 -2.10
N CYS A 108 2.32 0.40 -2.36
CA CYS A 108 1.73 0.64 -3.69
C CYS A 108 1.20 2.06 -3.85
N VAL A 109 0.68 2.68 -2.79
CA VAL A 109 0.11 4.03 -2.84
C VAL A 109 1.23 5.08 -2.77
N GLY A 110 1.21 6.01 -3.72
CA GLY A 110 2.13 7.14 -3.74
C GLY A 110 2.75 7.39 -5.12
N ALA A 111 3.07 8.65 -5.38
CA ALA A 111 3.57 9.11 -6.67
C ALA A 111 4.84 8.36 -7.12
N MET A 112 5.76 8.05 -6.20
CA MET A 112 7.00 7.34 -6.55
C MET A 112 6.76 5.95 -7.14
N SER A 113 5.71 5.24 -6.69
CA SER A 113 5.37 3.92 -7.22
C SER A 113 4.88 4.01 -8.67
N VAL A 114 4.01 4.99 -8.95
CA VAL A 114 3.45 5.19 -10.31
C VAL A 114 4.51 5.78 -11.24
N VAL A 115 5.08 6.93 -10.88
CA VAL A 115 6.07 7.64 -11.72
C VAL A 115 7.28 6.77 -11.98
N GLY A 116 7.84 6.12 -10.95
CA GLY A 116 9.00 5.26 -11.08
C GLY A 116 8.73 4.05 -11.98
N SER A 117 7.52 3.47 -11.91
CA SER A 117 7.13 2.36 -12.81
C SER A 117 6.99 2.82 -14.25
N LEU A 118 6.39 4.00 -14.49
CA LEU A 118 6.30 4.57 -15.84
C LEU A 118 7.67 4.91 -16.40
N GLN A 119 8.56 5.56 -15.65
CA GLN A 119 9.94 5.84 -16.07
C GLN A 119 10.71 4.57 -16.39
N SER A 120 10.57 3.55 -15.53
CA SER A 120 11.19 2.24 -15.75
C SER A 120 10.69 1.54 -17.02
N GLY A 121 9.43 1.73 -17.41
CA GLY A 121 8.83 1.15 -18.61
C GLY A 121 9.12 1.93 -19.88
N LEU A 122 9.10 3.26 -19.84
CA LEU A 122 9.24 4.14 -21.00
C LEU A 122 10.70 4.40 -21.41
N SER A 123 11.56 4.65 -20.42
CA SER A 123 12.94 5.12 -20.64
C SER A 123 14.01 4.20 -20.07
N ALA A 124 13.62 3.06 -19.47
CA ALA A 124 14.51 2.18 -18.73
C ALA A 124 15.27 2.89 -17.57
N ASP A 125 14.76 4.04 -17.11
CA ASP A 125 15.27 4.71 -15.93
C ASP A 125 14.66 4.09 -14.65
N HIS A 126 15.49 3.45 -13.85
CA HIS A 126 15.10 2.74 -12.64
C HIS A 126 15.44 3.51 -11.36
N SER A 127 16.01 4.70 -11.45
CA SER A 127 16.55 5.47 -10.31
C SER A 127 15.50 5.72 -9.22
N THR A 128 14.28 6.13 -9.63
CA THR A 128 13.15 6.36 -8.71
C THR A 128 12.74 5.08 -7.99
N LEU A 129 12.67 3.93 -8.71
CA LEU A 129 12.33 2.65 -8.09
C LEU A 129 13.45 2.11 -7.20
N PHE A 130 14.72 2.38 -7.50
CA PHE A 130 15.84 2.02 -6.62
C PHE A 130 15.81 2.80 -5.31
N THR A 131 15.57 4.11 -5.38
CA THR A 131 15.36 4.94 -4.19
C THR A 131 14.19 4.42 -3.36
N LYS A 132 13.07 4.11 -4.04
CA LYS A 132 11.91 3.52 -3.39
C LYS A 132 12.20 2.17 -2.76
N SER A 133 13.02 1.32 -3.40
CA SER A 133 13.41 0.01 -2.86
C SER A 133 14.12 0.11 -1.52
N LEU A 134 14.96 1.12 -1.33
CA LEU A 134 15.60 1.38 -0.03
C LEU A 134 14.57 1.76 1.02
N ILE A 135 13.65 2.66 0.68
CA ILE A 135 12.60 3.12 1.60
C ILE A 135 11.66 1.96 1.97
N ASP A 136 11.18 1.22 0.97
CA ASP A 136 10.27 0.09 1.17
C ASP A 136 10.96 -1.05 1.95
N GLY A 137 12.22 -1.35 1.65
CA GLY A 137 13.00 -2.37 2.37
C GLY A 137 13.19 -2.04 3.84
N ILE A 138 13.58 -0.81 4.17
CA ILE A 138 13.71 -0.36 5.57
C ILE A 138 12.34 -0.37 6.26
N SER A 139 11.31 0.12 5.60
CA SER A 139 9.94 0.10 6.13
C SER A 139 9.45 -1.33 6.36
N ALA A 140 9.78 -2.26 5.46
CA ALA A 140 9.44 -3.67 5.59
C ALA A 140 10.08 -4.32 6.84
N ILE A 141 11.31 -3.94 7.20
CA ILE A 141 11.95 -4.42 8.45
C ILE A 141 11.09 -4.01 9.65
N VAL A 142 10.75 -2.72 9.74
CA VAL A 142 10.03 -2.15 10.89
C VAL A 142 8.60 -2.70 10.95
N LEU A 143 7.90 -2.71 9.82
CA LEU A 143 6.54 -3.22 9.72
C LEU A 143 6.48 -4.71 10.05
N THR A 144 7.43 -5.52 9.56
CA THR A 144 7.45 -6.97 9.81
C THR A 144 7.75 -7.30 11.26
N ALA A 145 8.66 -6.57 11.90
CA ALA A 145 8.94 -6.74 13.33
C ALA A 145 7.66 -6.57 14.17
N SER A 146 6.73 -5.72 13.73
CA SER A 146 5.49 -5.42 14.44
C SER A 146 4.28 -6.24 13.93
N LEU A 147 4.05 -6.26 12.62
CA LEU A 147 2.87 -6.88 11.99
C LEU A 147 3.10 -8.33 11.53
N GLY A 148 4.36 -8.78 11.55
CA GLY A 148 4.70 -10.16 11.22
C GLY A 148 4.80 -10.44 9.71
N ILE A 149 4.74 -11.74 9.36
CA ILE A 149 5.04 -12.25 8.01
C ILE A 149 4.10 -11.74 6.92
N GLY A 150 2.90 -11.28 7.29
CA GLY A 150 1.93 -10.70 6.35
C GLY A 150 2.52 -9.55 5.51
N VAL A 151 3.44 -8.78 6.11
CA VAL A 151 4.17 -7.71 5.40
C VAL A 151 4.95 -8.25 4.20
N GLY A 152 5.58 -9.41 4.32
CA GLY A 152 6.34 -10.03 3.22
C GLY A 152 5.47 -10.40 2.02
N LEU A 153 4.19 -10.73 2.25
CA LEU A 153 3.23 -11.02 1.17
C LEU A 153 2.92 -9.79 0.32
N SER A 154 3.08 -8.58 0.86
CA SER A 154 2.92 -7.34 0.08
C SER A 154 3.93 -7.21 -1.08
N ALA A 155 5.05 -7.94 -1.02
CA ALA A 155 6.00 -8.03 -2.13
C ALA A 155 5.31 -8.51 -3.43
N VAL A 156 4.32 -9.42 -3.31
CA VAL A 156 3.52 -9.89 -4.46
C VAL A 156 2.65 -8.75 -5.00
N SER A 157 1.97 -8.00 -4.11
CA SER A 157 1.15 -6.84 -4.52
C SER A 157 2.00 -5.78 -5.22
N VAL A 158 3.17 -5.47 -4.68
CA VAL A 158 4.12 -4.51 -5.27
C VAL A 158 4.62 -5.00 -6.62
N PHE A 159 5.01 -6.28 -6.72
CA PHE A 159 5.47 -6.87 -7.97
C PHE A 159 4.40 -6.78 -9.07
N VAL A 160 3.17 -7.17 -8.75
CA VAL A 160 2.04 -7.13 -9.69
C VAL A 160 1.71 -5.69 -10.06
N TYR A 161 1.54 -4.80 -9.08
CA TYR A 161 1.17 -3.41 -9.30
C TYR A 161 2.20 -2.65 -10.13
N GLN A 162 3.46 -2.62 -9.68
CA GLN A 162 4.55 -1.95 -10.41
C GLN A 162 4.88 -2.65 -11.72
N GLY A 163 4.77 -3.98 -11.77
CA GLY A 163 4.97 -4.76 -12.98
C GLY A 163 3.96 -4.41 -14.07
N VAL A 164 2.68 -4.35 -13.73
CA VAL A 164 1.60 -3.94 -14.66
C VAL A 164 1.83 -2.51 -15.14
N LEU A 165 2.13 -1.57 -14.24
CA LEU A 165 2.41 -0.18 -14.60
C LEU A 165 3.64 -0.07 -15.53
N THR A 166 4.70 -0.83 -15.27
CA THR A 166 5.93 -0.83 -16.07
C THR A 166 5.71 -1.44 -17.45
N LEU A 167 4.98 -2.57 -17.54
CA LEU A 167 4.71 -3.25 -18.80
C LEU A 167 3.74 -2.48 -19.69
N LEU A 168 2.74 -1.85 -19.09
CA LEU A 168 1.73 -1.06 -19.78
C LEU A 168 2.07 0.44 -19.82
N ALA A 169 3.32 0.83 -19.53
CA ALA A 169 3.71 2.23 -19.40
C ALA A 169 3.38 3.05 -20.65
N GLY A 170 3.63 2.51 -21.84
CA GLY A 170 3.32 3.19 -23.10
C GLY A 170 1.82 3.47 -23.32
N LEU A 171 0.95 2.60 -22.80
CA LEU A 171 -0.50 2.78 -22.85
C LEU A 171 -1.02 3.68 -21.72
N LEU A 172 -0.46 3.55 -20.54
CA LEU A 172 -0.94 4.22 -19.33
C LEU A 172 -0.41 5.65 -19.16
N ALA A 173 0.81 5.93 -19.65
CA ALA A 173 1.44 7.25 -19.48
C ALA A 173 0.58 8.42 -19.97
N PRO A 174 -0.10 8.35 -21.13
CA PRO A 174 -0.99 9.43 -21.57
C PRO A 174 -2.19 9.67 -20.66
N MET A 175 -2.61 8.63 -19.91
CA MET A 175 -3.76 8.68 -18.99
C MET A 175 -3.36 9.07 -17.58
N LEU A 176 -2.12 8.86 -17.18
CA LEU A 176 -1.59 9.09 -15.85
C LEU A 176 -0.79 10.40 -15.82
N THR A 177 -1.48 11.53 -16.06
CA THR A 177 -0.90 12.85 -15.93
C THR A 177 -0.52 13.15 -14.50
N GLU A 178 0.34 14.16 -14.27
CA GLU A 178 0.74 14.56 -12.91
C GLU A 178 -0.47 14.87 -12.02
N SER A 179 -1.50 15.53 -12.57
CA SER A 179 -2.74 15.81 -11.84
C SER A 179 -3.47 14.52 -11.44
N VAL A 180 -3.60 13.56 -12.36
CA VAL A 180 -4.24 12.26 -12.06
C VAL A 180 -3.45 11.50 -10.99
N ILE A 181 -2.11 11.47 -11.09
CA ILE A 181 -1.24 10.82 -10.10
C ILE A 181 -1.37 11.50 -8.73
N ALA A 182 -1.48 12.82 -8.68
CA ALA A 182 -1.69 13.57 -7.44
C ALA A 182 -3.03 13.19 -6.79
N GLU A 183 -4.12 13.08 -7.56
CA GLU A 183 -5.43 12.69 -7.04
C GLU A 183 -5.47 11.20 -6.62
N MET A 184 -4.86 10.29 -7.39
CA MET A 184 -4.71 8.89 -6.97
C MET A 184 -3.92 8.79 -5.66
N THR A 185 -2.86 9.60 -5.51
CA THR A 185 -2.07 9.67 -4.28
C THR A 185 -2.93 10.22 -3.13
N CYS A 186 -3.72 11.26 -3.38
CA CYS A 186 -4.63 11.85 -2.40
C CYS A 186 -5.62 10.81 -1.85
N VAL A 187 -6.41 10.18 -2.72
CA VAL A 187 -7.43 9.21 -2.29
C VAL A 187 -6.81 7.96 -1.66
N GLY A 188 -5.70 7.46 -2.20
CA GLY A 188 -4.98 6.35 -1.59
C GLY A 188 -4.40 6.70 -0.21
N SER A 189 -3.96 7.95 -0.03
CA SER A 189 -3.47 8.45 1.26
C SER A 189 -4.58 8.64 2.29
N LEU A 190 -5.82 8.93 1.87
CA LEU A 190 -7.00 8.86 2.74
C LEU A 190 -7.20 7.44 3.30
N LEU A 191 -6.95 6.40 2.49
CA LEU A 191 -7.01 5.02 2.95
C LEU A 191 -5.88 4.70 3.95
N ILE A 192 -4.67 5.21 3.70
CA ILE A 192 -3.53 5.07 4.62
C ILE A 192 -3.83 5.80 5.95
N PHE A 193 -4.41 6.99 5.91
CA PHE A 193 -4.84 7.71 7.10
C PHE A 193 -5.87 6.90 7.91
N ALA A 194 -6.92 6.40 7.24
CA ALA A 194 -7.94 5.55 7.84
C ALA A 194 -7.35 4.26 8.45
N LEU A 195 -6.34 3.67 7.77
CA LEU A 195 -5.59 2.53 8.31
C LEU A 195 -4.86 2.88 9.61
N GLY A 196 -4.21 4.04 9.68
CA GLY A 196 -3.56 4.52 10.89
C GLY A 196 -4.55 4.71 12.05
N LEU A 197 -5.76 5.21 11.78
CA LEU A 197 -6.84 5.32 12.78
C LEU A 197 -7.32 3.94 13.27
N ASN A 198 -7.41 2.95 12.36
CA ASN A 198 -7.71 1.58 12.74
C ASN A 198 -6.62 1.01 13.65
N MET A 199 -5.33 1.23 13.34
CA MET A 199 -4.19 0.71 14.11
C MET A 199 -4.14 1.25 15.54
N ILE A 200 -4.57 2.49 15.78
CA ILE A 200 -4.66 3.06 17.14
C ILE A 200 -6.02 2.77 17.82
N GLY A 201 -6.92 2.06 17.13
CA GLY A 201 -8.20 1.60 17.69
C GLY A 201 -9.31 2.65 17.71
N ILE A 202 -9.14 3.80 17.03
CA ILE A 202 -10.17 4.85 16.92
C ILE A 202 -11.31 4.42 16.00
N THR A 203 -10.99 3.71 14.91
CA THR A 203 -11.97 3.24 13.92
C THR A 203 -11.82 1.75 13.63
N LYS A 204 -12.82 1.18 12.93
CA LYS A 204 -12.82 -0.20 12.42
C LYS A 204 -13.29 -0.21 10.97
N LEU A 205 -12.73 0.68 10.14
CA LEU A 205 -13.09 0.79 8.74
C LEU A 205 -12.55 -0.41 7.96
N LYS A 206 -13.38 -0.94 7.06
CA LYS A 206 -13.02 -2.01 6.13
C LYS A 206 -12.26 -1.42 4.95
N ILE A 207 -10.97 -1.16 5.12
CA ILE A 207 -10.14 -0.40 4.17
C ILE A 207 -10.14 -1.01 2.78
N MET A 208 -10.17 -2.35 2.67
CA MET A 208 -10.14 -3.04 1.37
C MET A 208 -11.37 -2.73 0.51
N ASP A 209 -12.52 -2.42 1.12
CA ASP A 209 -13.72 -2.02 0.38
C ASP A 209 -13.54 -0.67 -0.33
N TYR A 210 -12.57 0.13 0.07
CA TYR A 210 -12.27 1.42 -0.55
C TYR A 210 -11.16 1.37 -1.61
N VAL A 211 -10.51 0.23 -1.83
CA VAL A 211 -9.43 0.11 -2.85
C VAL A 211 -9.89 0.53 -4.26
N PRO A 212 -11.13 0.26 -4.72
CA PRO A 212 -11.61 0.71 -6.02
C PRO A 212 -11.55 2.22 -6.24
N VAL A 213 -11.54 3.02 -5.16
CA VAL A 213 -11.46 4.49 -5.21
C VAL A 213 -10.24 4.96 -6.00
N ILE A 214 -9.09 4.27 -5.84
CA ILE A 214 -7.82 4.61 -6.50
C ILE A 214 -7.96 4.56 -8.03
N PHE A 215 -8.79 3.68 -8.53
CA PHE A 215 -9.04 3.54 -9.97
C PHE A 215 -10.18 4.45 -10.45
N LEU A 216 -11.21 4.65 -9.63
CA LEU A 216 -12.36 5.47 -9.98
C LEU A 216 -12.04 6.97 -10.04
N VAL A 217 -11.04 7.43 -9.29
CA VAL A 217 -10.61 8.83 -9.35
C VAL A 217 -10.02 9.20 -10.71
N ILE A 218 -9.45 8.25 -11.46
CA ILE A 218 -8.84 8.49 -12.77
C ILE A 218 -9.84 9.12 -13.76
N PRO A 219 -10.97 8.46 -14.13
CA PRO A 219 -11.91 9.06 -15.04
C PRO A 219 -12.56 10.34 -14.50
N LEU A 220 -12.75 10.44 -13.18
CA LEU A 220 -13.32 11.63 -12.57
C LEU A 220 -12.40 12.85 -12.73
N CYS A 221 -11.09 12.67 -12.75
CA CYS A 221 -10.13 13.76 -12.99
C CYS A 221 -10.24 14.36 -14.40
N TYR A 222 -10.76 13.63 -15.38
CA TYR A 222 -10.95 14.12 -16.74
C TYR A 222 -12.31 14.80 -16.96
N ILE A 223 -13.29 14.48 -16.11
CA ILE A 223 -14.64 15.05 -16.19
C ILE A 223 -14.73 16.34 -15.40
N MET A 224 -13.94 16.47 -14.38
CA MET A 224 -13.93 17.57 -13.40
C MET A 224 -12.57 18.27 -13.37
#